data_f8024890d9e780f6ac1cbfbfe1830b98
#
_entry.id   f8024890d9e780f6ac1cbfbfe1830b98
#
_cell.length_a   1.000
_cell.length_b   1.000
_cell.length_c   1.000
_cell.angle_alpha   90.00
_cell.angle_beta   90.00
_cell.angle_gamma   90.00
#
_symmetry.space_group_name_H-M   'P 1'
#
loop_
_entity.id
_entity.type
_entity.pdbx_description
1 polymer ?
#
loop_
_entity_poly.entity_id
_entity_poly.type
_entity_poly.pdbx_seq_one_letter_code
_entity_poly.pdbx_strand_id
1 'polypeptide(L)'
;MGETHNRRAFRLSFLSRDAEIVGPTAAEVLAGVREAPAWDGATISPVHGQFPRAHITWHAGAGFNVHCFPTESSLGHFLVRDKHFSPTTVEINLCGQALERWPRELFVPQSLAAEALVYLLEYRELNPSLSWTGTREFPRESIWQGREERETWERKHGQNGRDV
;
A
#
# COMPACT_ATOMS: atom_id res chain seq x y z
N MET A 1 10.89 -26.04 11.48
CA MET A 1 9.95 -26.64 10.50
C MET A 1 8.60 -25.90 10.42
N GLY A 2 8.57 -24.58 10.59
CA GLY A 2 7.35 -23.78 10.58
C GLY A 2 7.21 -22.80 9.40
N GLU A 3 8.20 -22.66 8.53
CA GLU A 3 8.28 -21.53 7.58
C GLU A 3 7.48 -21.68 6.28
N THR A 4 7.06 -22.87 5.90
CA THR A 4 6.45 -23.11 4.58
C THR A 4 4.93 -23.03 4.53
N HIS A 5 4.25 -23.08 5.68
CA HIS A 5 2.78 -23.16 5.70
C HIS A 5 2.07 -21.83 5.45
N ASN A 6 2.68 -20.69 5.80
CA ASN A 6 2.01 -19.39 5.75
C ASN A 6 2.12 -18.71 4.37
N ARG A 7 3.17 -18.97 3.60
CA ARG A 7 3.36 -18.36 2.26
C ARG A 7 2.33 -18.82 1.25
N ARG A 8 1.86 -20.06 1.32
CA ARG A 8 0.78 -20.58 0.45
C ARG A 8 -0.58 -19.96 0.74
N ALA A 9 -0.70 -19.22 1.84
CA ALA A 9 -1.95 -18.56 2.21
C ALA A 9 -2.23 -17.28 1.40
N PHE A 10 -1.28 -16.79 0.61
CA PHE A 10 -1.43 -15.60 -0.23
C PHE A 10 -1.32 -15.91 -1.71
N ARG A 11 -1.92 -15.04 -2.51
CA ARG A 11 -1.77 -14.98 -3.97
C ARG A 11 -1.34 -13.58 -4.39
N LEU A 12 -0.53 -13.54 -5.43
CA LEU A 12 -0.08 -12.35 -6.12
C LEU A 12 -0.79 -12.26 -7.47
N SER A 13 -1.40 -11.13 -7.76
CA SER A 13 -2.05 -10.84 -9.03
C SER A 13 -1.69 -9.46 -9.56
N PHE A 14 -1.81 -9.29 -10.87
CA PHE A 14 -1.65 -8.04 -11.62
C PHE A 14 -2.82 -7.87 -12.58
N LEU A 15 -3.26 -6.63 -12.80
CA LEU A 15 -4.31 -6.34 -13.77
C LEU A 15 -3.87 -6.64 -15.21
N SER A 16 -2.59 -6.45 -15.50
CA SER A 16 -1.99 -6.68 -16.81
C SER A 16 -1.69 -8.14 -17.15
N ARG A 17 -1.93 -9.07 -16.21
CA ARG A 17 -1.60 -10.49 -16.33
C ARG A 17 -2.76 -11.36 -15.88
N ASP A 18 -3.08 -12.40 -16.65
CA ASP A 18 -4.13 -13.36 -16.29
C ASP A 18 -3.67 -14.40 -15.26
N ALA A 19 -2.34 -14.61 -15.12
CA ALA A 19 -1.79 -15.60 -14.22
C ALA A 19 -1.60 -15.06 -12.80
N GLU A 20 -2.04 -15.83 -11.80
CA GLU A 20 -1.78 -15.59 -10.39
C GLU A 20 -0.62 -16.48 -9.91
N ILE A 21 0.15 -15.98 -8.93
CA ILE A 21 1.18 -16.75 -8.23
C ILE A 21 0.69 -17.03 -6.81
N VAL A 22 0.59 -18.31 -6.47
CA VAL A 22 0.24 -18.75 -5.12
C VAL A 22 1.50 -18.96 -4.30
N GLY A 23 1.52 -18.42 -3.09
CA GLY A 23 2.69 -18.47 -2.21
C GLY A 23 3.87 -17.63 -2.69
N PRO A 24 3.65 -16.36 -3.09
CA PRO A 24 4.73 -15.53 -3.59
C PRO A 24 5.76 -15.23 -2.50
N THR A 25 7.01 -15.06 -2.91
CA THR A 25 8.04 -14.45 -2.07
C THR A 25 8.01 -12.94 -2.23
N ALA A 26 8.56 -12.19 -1.27
CA ALA A 26 8.71 -10.75 -1.39
C ALA A 26 9.54 -10.36 -2.63
N ALA A 27 10.59 -11.13 -2.95
CA ALA A 27 11.40 -10.90 -4.13
C ALA A 27 10.60 -11.03 -5.44
N GLU A 28 9.75 -12.05 -5.55
CA GLU A 28 8.87 -12.24 -6.71
C GLU A 28 7.86 -11.10 -6.85
N VAL A 29 7.29 -10.61 -5.74
CA VAL A 29 6.40 -9.46 -5.75
C VAL A 29 7.12 -8.23 -6.29
N LEU A 30 8.26 -7.87 -5.72
CA LEU A 30 9.00 -6.66 -6.09
C LEU A 30 9.55 -6.72 -7.52
N ALA A 31 10.04 -7.88 -7.95
CA ALA A 31 10.46 -8.08 -9.34
C ALA A 31 9.28 -7.93 -10.31
N GLY A 32 8.15 -8.55 -9.98
CA GLY A 32 6.94 -8.47 -10.80
C GLY A 32 6.40 -7.05 -10.96
N VAL A 33 6.43 -6.25 -9.89
CA VAL A 33 6.02 -4.84 -9.91
C VAL A 33 6.95 -4.00 -10.80
N ARG A 34 8.25 -4.26 -10.79
CA ARG A 34 9.21 -3.57 -11.66
C ARG A 34 9.05 -3.90 -13.14
N GLU A 35 8.65 -5.12 -13.43
CA GLU A 35 8.42 -5.61 -14.81
C GLU A 35 7.05 -5.23 -15.36
N ALA A 36 6.10 -4.92 -14.48
CA ALA A 36 4.76 -4.52 -14.86
C ALA A 36 4.74 -3.14 -15.54
N PRO A 37 3.74 -2.85 -16.38
CA PRO A 37 3.52 -1.50 -16.90
C PRO A 37 3.42 -0.48 -15.75
N ALA A 38 3.86 0.77 -15.99
CA ALA A 38 3.89 1.82 -14.97
C ALA A 38 2.51 2.14 -14.35
N TRP A 39 1.43 1.83 -15.05
CA TRP A 39 0.05 2.01 -14.57
C TRP A 39 -0.48 0.84 -13.73
N ASP A 40 0.22 -0.29 -13.69
CA ASP A 40 -0.19 -1.50 -12.96
C ASP A 40 0.56 -1.64 -11.65
N GLY A 41 -0.01 -2.39 -10.74
CA GLY A 41 0.58 -2.74 -9.46
C GLY A 41 0.23 -4.16 -9.05
N ALA A 42 1.03 -4.69 -8.13
CA ALA A 42 0.78 -5.99 -7.53
C ALA A 42 -0.32 -5.91 -6.48
N THR A 43 -1.25 -6.84 -6.51
CA THR A 43 -2.19 -7.08 -5.42
C THR A 43 -1.82 -8.39 -4.74
N ILE A 44 -1.59 -8.31 -3.42
CA ILE A 44 -1.44 -9.47 -2.55
C ILE A 44 -2.72 -9.63 -1.75
N SER A 45 -3.32 -10.80 -1.82
CA SER A 45 -4.53 -11.14 -1.06
C SER A 45 -4.47 -12.56 -0.55
N PRO A 46 -5.17 -12.89 0.55
CA PRO A 46 -5.26 -14.27 1.01
C PRO A 46 -5.92 -15.16 -0.05
N VAL A 47 -5.50 -16.42 -0.12
CA VAL A 47 -6.17 -17.44 -0.95
C VAL A 47 -7.60 -17.68 -0.44
N HIS A 48 -7.77 -17.62 0.88
CA HIS A 48 -9.08 -17.72 1.53
C HIS A 48 -9.34 -16.44 2.34
N GLY A 49 -10.46 -15.80 2.08
CA GLY A 49 -10.80 -14.51 2.68
C GLY A 49 -10.34 -13.32 1.83
N GLN A 50 -10.49 -12.13 2.38
CA GLN A 50 -10.20 -10.88 1.68
C GLN A 50 -9.07 -10.06 2.33
N PHE A 51 -8.80 -10.28 3.61
CA PHE A 51 -7.83 -9.51 4.39
C PHE A 51 -6.87 -10.41 5.19
N PRO A 52 -5.65 -9.96 5.47
CA PRO A 52 -5.06 -8.67 5.04
C PRO A 52 -4.79 -8.64 3.53
N ARG A 53 -4.88 -7.45 2.95
CA ARG A 53 -4.59 -7.22 1.54
C ARG A 53 -3.55 -6.12 1.40
N ALA A 54 -2.69 -6.22 0.39
CA ALA A 54 -1.73 -5.18 0.08
C ALA A 54 -1.72 -4.86 -1.41
N HIS A 55 -1.47 -3.60 -1.73
CA HIS A 55 -1.23 -3.12 -3.09
C HIS A 55 0.14 -2.48 -3.15
N ILE A 56 0.95 -2.89 -4.12
CA ILE A 56 2.32 -2.45 -4.28
C ILE A 56 2.51 -1.90 -5.69
N THR A 57 3.04 -0.70 -5.77
CA THR A 57 3.43 -0.07 -7.03
C THR A 57 4.90 0.33 -7.00
N TRP A 58 5.49 0.50 -8.18
CA TRP A 58 6.85 1.00 -8.32
C TRP A 58 6.87 2.17 -9.28
N HIS A 59 7.59 3.21 -8.90
CA HIS A 59 7.71 4.43 -9.67
C HIS A 59 9.19 4.76 -9.85
N ALA A 60 9.61 4.82 -11.12
CA ALA A 60 10.99 5.15 -11.47
C ALA A 60 11.41 6.50 -10.88
N GLY A 61 12.58 6.54 -10.25
CA GLY A 61 13.10 7.74 -9.58
C GLY A 61 12.48 8.04 -8.21
N ALA A 62 11.43 7.34 -7.80
CA ALA A 62 10.77 7.50 -6.50
C ALA A 62 10.96 6.30 -5.58
N GLY A 63 10.62 5.10 -6.03
CA GLY A 63 10.69 3.87 -5.27
C GLY A 63 9.39 3.08 -5.27
N PHE A 64 9.25 2.21 -4.26
CA PHE A 64 8.07 1.38 -4.06
C PHE A 64 7.07 2.07 -3.14
N ASN A 65 5.80 2.04 -3.53
CA ASN A 65 4.69 2.37 -2.65
C ASN A 65 4.04 1.07 -2.16
N VAL A 66 3.89 0.93 -0.86
CA VAL A 66 3.29 -0.24 -0.21
C VAL A 66 2.08 0.22 0.59
N HIS A 67 0.90 -0.17 0.15
CA HIS A 67 -0.37 0.18 0.77
C HIS A 67 -1.07 -1.08 1.26
N CYS A 68 -1.25 -1.21 2.57
CA CYS A 68 -1.80 -2.39 3.22
C CYS A 68 -3.14 -2.11 3.88
N PHE A 69 -4.05 -3.07 3.76
CA PHE A 69 -5.37 -3.08 4.40
C PHE A 69 -5.46 -4.29 5.35
N PRO A 70 -5.23 -4.10 6.65
CA PRO A 70 -5.26 -5.20 7.60
C PRO A 70 -6.63 -5.85 7.75
N THR A 71 -7.70 -5.04 7.69
CA THR A 71 -9.08 -5.46 7.88
C THR A 71 -10.01 -4.75 6.89
N GLU A 72 -11.25 -5.22 6.76
CA GLU A 72 -12.27 -4.61 5.91
C GLU A 72 -12.58 -3.16 6.29
N SER A 73 -12.58 -2.84 7.58
CA SER A 73 -12.85 -1.50 8.10
C SER A 73 -11.65 -0.55 8.01
N SER A 74 -10.48 -1.04 7.63
CA SER A 74 -9.28 -0.23 7.50
C SER A 74 -9.33 0.63 6.25
N LEU A 75 -9.00 1.92 6.41
CA LEU A 75 -8.76 2.85 5.29
C LEU A 75 -7.39 2.62 4.62
N GLY A 76 -6.65 1.64 5.10
CA GLY A 76 -5.32 1.34 4.64
C GLY A 76 -4.21 2.10 5.37
N HIS A 77 -3.04 1.49 5.33
CA HIS A 77 -1.81 2.03 5.89
C HIS A 77 -0.73 2.02 4.81
N PHE A 78 -0.07 3.15 4.65
CA PHE A 78 1.06 3.28 3.75
C PHE A 78 2.37 3.13 4.50
N LEU A 79 3.27 2.33 3.97
CA LEU A 79 4.65 2.28 4.44
C LEU A 79 5.32 3.61 4.16
N VAL A 80 5.97 4.19 5.15
CA VAL A 80 6.67 5.47 5.01
C VAL A 80 8.13 5.36 5.40
N ARG A 81 8.95 6.12 4.70
CA ARG A 81 10.36 6.28 5.03
C ARG A 81 10.54 7.12 6.30
N ASP A 82 9.76 8.19 6.40
CA ASP A 82 9.78 9.13 7.50
C ASP A 82 8.34 9.64 7.74
N LYS A 83 7.95 9.79 8.99
CA LYS A 83 6.65 10.37 9.37
C LYS A 83 6.59 11.89 9.27
N HIS A 84 7.72 12.54 9.05
CA HIS A 84 7.79 13.97 8.77
C HIS A 84 7.65 14.20 7.27
N PHE A 85 6.46 14.62 6.85
CA PHE A 85 6.18 14.91 5.46
C PHE A 85 6.79 16.24 5.04
N SER A 86 7.54 16.22 3.94
CA SER A 86 7.91 17.41 3.19
C SER A 86 6.76 17.84 2.26
N PRO A 87 6.76 19.08 1.73
CA PRO A 87 5.77 19.47 0.72
C PRO A 87 5.99 18.82 -0.64
N THR A 88 7.05 18.03 -0.81
CA THR A 88 7.38 17.37 -2.07
C THR A 88 6.42 16.20 -2.33
N THR A 89 5.86 16.17 -3.53
CA THR A 89 4.95 15.12 -3.99
C THR A 89 5.51 14.38 -5.21
N VAL A 90 5.02 13.17 -5.42
CA VAL A 90 5.27 12.36 -6.62
C VAL A 90 3.96 12.24 -7.38
N GLU A 91 3.99 12.53 -8.67
CA GLU A 91 2.82 12.33 -9.54
C GLU A 91 2.67 10.85 -9.87
N ILE A 92 1.43 10.37 -9.73
CA ILE A 92 1.04 8.99 -9.99
C ILE A 92 -0.12 8.98 -10.94
N ASN A 93 -0.03 8.14 -11.97
CA ASN A 93 -1.12 7.86 -12.88
C ASN A 93 -1.50 6.39 -12.77
N LEU A 94 -2.33 6.07 -11.80
CA LEU A 94 -2.83 4.71 -11.63
C LEU A 94 -3.94 4.41 -12.64
N CYS A 95 -3.75 3.34 -13.39
CA CYS A 95 -4.71 2.85 -14.37
C CYS A 95 -5.13 3.87 -15.45
N GLY A 96 -4.37 4.93 -15.66
CA GLY A 96 -4.68 5.96 -16.64
C GLY A 96 -5.93 6.81 -16.35
N GLN A 97 -6.52 6.69 -15.16
CA GLN A 97 -7.82 7.30 -14.85
C GLN A 97 -7.74 8.64 -14.15
N ALA A 98 -6.73 8.85 -13.32
CA ALA A 98 -6.56 10.09 -12.58
C ALA A 98 -5.09 10.36 -12.31
N LEU A 99 -4.73 11.63 -12.34
CA LEU A 99 -3.43 12.09 -11.88
C LEU A 99 -3.53 12.38 -10.38
N GLU A 100 -2.75 11.66 -9.59
CA GLU A 100 -2.63 11.85 -8.15
C GLU A 100 -1.28 12.44 -7.79
N ARG A 101 -1.18 13.11 -6.65
CA ARG A 101 0.05 13.63 -6.07
C ARG A 101 0.20 13.14 -4.66
N TRP A 102 1.09 12.18 -4.48
CA TRP A 102 1.31 11.54 -3.19
C TRP A 102 2.58 12.06 -2.52
N PRO A 103 2.60 12.13 -1.17
CA PRO A 103 3.81 12.53 -0.45
C PRO A 103 5.02 11.68 -0.86
N ARG A 104 6.14 12.32 -1.05
CA ARG A 104 7.40 11.67 -1.43
C ARG A 104 7.80 10.55 -0.46
N GLU A 105 7.50 10.71 0.80
CA GLU A 105 7.85 9.80 1.89
C GLU A 105 7.14 8.45 1.81
N LEU A 106 6.05 8.34 1.04
CA LEU A 106 5.35 7.08 0.77
C LEU A 106 6.10 6.16 -0.22
N PHE A 107 7.18 6.64 -0.80
CA PHE A 107 7.99 5.88 -1.75
C PHE A 107 9.28 5.44 -1.07
N VAL A 108 9.42 4.15 -0.86
CA VAL A 108 10.47 3.55 -0.06
C VAL A 108 11.46 2.76 -0.93
N PRO A 109 12.71 2.58 -0.46
CA PRO A 109 13.66 1.74 -1.16
C PRO A 109 13.24 0.25 -1.11
N GLN A 110 13.78 -0.53 -2.02
CA GLN A 110 13.49 -1.97 -2.15
C GLN A 110 13.69 -2.73 -0.84
N SER A 111 14.73 -2.42 -0.08
CA SER A 111 15.02 -3.08 1.20
C SER A 111 13.88 -2.94 2.21
N LEU A 112 13.33 -1.73 2.32
CA LEU A 112 12.25 -1.44 3.25
C LEU A 112 10.93 -2.08 2.79
N ALA A 113 10.63 -2.03 1.49
CA ALA A 113 9.49 -2.71 0.91
C ALA A 113 9.58 -4.24 1.09
N ALA A 114 10.76 -4.81 0.88
CA ALA A 114 11.01 -6.24 1.09
C ALA A 114 10.77 -6.65 2.55
N GLU A 115 11.26 -5.89 3.51
CA GLU A 115 11.07 -6.14 4.93
C GLU A 115 9.58 -6.14 5.31
N ALA A 116 8.82 -5.14 4.84
CA ALA A 116 7.39 -5.07 5.05
C ALA A 116 6.64 -6.27 4.47
N LEU A 117 6.98 -6.67 3.24
CA LEU A 117 6.34 -7.78 2.54
C LEU A 117 6.69 -9.14 3.17
N VAL A 118 7.95 -9.36 3.55
CA VAL A 118 8.34 -10.60 4.25
C VAL A 118 7.51 -10.77 5.52
N TYR A 119 7.39 -9.70 6.31
CA TYR A 119 6.61 -9.75 7.54
C TYR A 119 5.11 -10.00 7.27
N LEU A 120 4.52 -9.30 6.31
CA LEU A 120 3.10 -9.47 5.95
C LEU A 120 2.81 -10.92 5.49
N LEU A 121 3.68 -11.47 4.63
CA LEU A 121 3.50 -12.82 4.09
C LEU A 121 3.68 -13.91 5.15
N GLU A 122 4.50 -13.65 6.17
CA GLU A 122 4.79 -14.60 7.25
C GLU A 122 3.76 -14.52 8.37
N TYR A 123 3.49 -13.30 8.86
CA TYR A 123 2.68 -13.09 10.07
C TYR A 123 1.25 -12.62 9.79
N ARG A 124 0.92 -12.25 8.55
CA ARG A 124 -0.39 -11.71 8.14
C ARG A 124 -0.74 -10.39 8.85
N GLU A 125 0.27 -9.64 9.23
CA GLU A 125 0.16 -8.39 9.97
C GLU A 125 1.13 -7.34 9.42
N LEU A 126 0.91 -6.08 9.77
CA LEU A 126 1.87 -5.02 9.49
C LEU A 126 3.07 -5.17 10.42
N ASN A 127 4.28 -5.03 9.86
CA ASN A 127 5.48 -5.04 10.69
C ASN A 127 5.50 -3.83 11.65
N PRO A 128 5.39 -4.06 12.97
CA PRO A 128 5.34 -2.97 13.95
C PRO A 128 6.67 -2.22 14.11
N SER A 129 7.78 -2.78 13.62
CA SER A 129 9.09 -2.13 13.63
C SER A 129 9.23 -1.08 12.53
N LEU A 130 8.33 -1.06 11.55
CA LEU A 130 8.32 -0.11 10.45
C LEU A 130 7.34 1.03 10.72
N SER A 131 7.52 2.12 10.00
CA SER A 131 6.63 3.28 10.11
C SER A 131 5.50 3.21 9.09
N TRP A 132 4.27 3.39 9.57
CA TRP A 132 3.05 3.37 8.77
C TRP A 132 2.25 4.66 8.99
N THR A 133 1.55 5.09 7.96
CA THR A 133 0.71 6.30 8.01
C THR A 133 -0.61 6.08 7.27
N GLY A 134 -1.62 6.86 7.64
CA GLY A 134 -2.89 6.91 6.93
C GLY A 134 -3.04 8.21 6.13
N THR A 135 -4.04 8.26 5.25
CA THR A 135 -4.33 9.45 4.44
C THR A 135 -4.68 10.70 5.24
N ARG A 136 -5.09 10.55 6.50
CA ARG A 136 -5.37 11.69 7.41
C ARG A 136 -4.14 12.52 7.74
N GLU A 137 -2.98 11.90 7.66
CA GLU A 137 -1.68 12.53 7.99
C GLU A 137 -1.02 13.17 6.77
N PHE A 138 -1.61 13.01 5.57
CA PHE A 138 -1.05 13.55 4.35
C PHE A 138 -1.05 15.08 4.33
N PRO A 139 0.02 15.71 3.82
CA PRO A 139 0.07 17.16 3.61
C PRO A 139 -1.05 17.65 2.69
N ARG A 140 -1.38 18.94 2.81
CA ARG A 140 -2.43 19.58 1.99
C ARG A 140 -2.14 19.58 0.49
N GLU A 141 -0.88 19.52 0.11
CA GLU A 141 -0.40 19.46 -1.28
C GLU A 141 -0.70 18.12 -1.93
N SER A 142 -1.05 17.11 -1.14
CA SER A 142 -1.38 15.77 -1.62
C SER A 142 -2.74 15.75 -2.30
N ILE A 143 -2.84 15.03 -3.42
CA ILE A 143 -4.07 14.83 -4.18
C ILE A 143 -4.25 13.33 -4.37
N TRP A 144 -5.35 12.78 -3.87
CA TRP A 144 -5.70 11.37 -4.07
C TRP A 144 -7.19 11.21 -4.31
N GLN A 145 -7.56 10.14 -4.96
CA GLN A 145 -8.96 9.83 -5.22
C GLN A 145 -9.75 9.67 -3.91
N GLY A 146 -10.93 10.29 -3.85
CA GLY A 146 -11.79 10.26 -2.67
C GLY A 146 -11.44 11.27 -1.58
N ARG A 147 -10.46 12.15 -1.82
CA ARG A 147 -10.08 13.18 -0.83
C ARG A 147 -11.22 14.13 -0.51
N GLU A 148 -11.89 14.66 -1.53
CA GLU A 148 -12.97 15.65 -1.36
C GLU A 148 -14.17 15.03 -0.64
N GLU A 149 -14.55 13.81 -0.99
CA GLU A 149 -15.64 13.09 -0.36
C GLU A 149 -15.33 12.81 1.12
N ARG A 150 -14.10 12.45 1.42
CA ARG A 150 -13.64 12.22 2.80
C ARG A 150 -13.64 13.52 3.61
N GLU A 151 -13.09 14.60 3.08
CA GLU A 151 -13.09 15.89 3.75
C GLU A 151 -14.51 16.40 4.00
N THR A 152 -15.43 16.12 3.06
CA THR A 152 -16.84 16.45 3.19
C THR A 152 -17.51 15.60 4.28
N TRP A 153 -17.22 14.31 4.31
CA TRP A 153 -17.72 13.41 5.35
C TRP A 153 -17.20 13.82 6.75
N GLU A 154 -15.92 14.12 6.87
CA GLU A 154 -15.29 14.54 8.12
C GLU A 154 -15.87 15.88 8.63
N ARG A 155 -16.13 16.83 7.74
CA ARG A 155 -16.80 18.09 8.10
C ARG A 155 -18.22 17.88 8.65
N LYS A 156 -18.95 16.91 8.12
CA LYS A 156 -20.33 16.60 8.54
C LYS A 156 -20.39 15.83 9.87
N HIS A 157 -19.40 14.98 10.14
CA HIS A 157 -19.43 14.01 11.24
C HIS A 157 -18.34 14.23 12.28
N GLY A 158 -17.29 14.97 11.96
CA GLY A 158 -16.12 15.17 12.81
C GLY A 158 -16.34 16.14 13.99
N GLN A 159 -17.44 16.88 14.03
CA GLN A 159 -17.77 17.77 15.15
C GLN A 159 -18.37 17.05 16.35
N ASN A 160 -18.85 15.81 16.18
CA ASN A 160 -19.49 15.04 17.26
C ASN A 160 -18.53 14.16 18.08
N GLY A 161 -17.24 14.17 17.78
CA GLY A 161 -16.25 13.34 18.45
C GLY A 161 -15.28 14.06 19.40
N ARG A 162 -15.49 15.33 19.69
CA ARG A 162 -14.63 16.12 20.58
C ARG A 162 -15.19 16.40 21.97
N ASP A 163 -16.39 15.93 22.24
CA ASP A 163 -17.03 16.08 23.56
C ASP A 163 -17.35 14.71 24.18
N VAL A 164 -16.33 13.88 24.39
CA VAL A 164 -16.40 12.80 25.41
C VAL A 164 -15.01 12.57 25.99
#